data_573afca4ab891e823e4ac09441808924
#
_entry.id   573afca4ab891e823e4ac09441808924
#
_cell.length_a   1.000
_cell.length_b   1.000
_cell.length_c   1.000
_cell.angle_alpha   90.00
_cell.angle_beta   90.00
_cell.angle_gamma   90.00
#
_symmetry.space_group_name_H-M   'P 1'
#
loop_
_entity.id
_entity.type
_entity.pdbx_description
1 polymer ?
#
loop_
_entity_poly.entity_id
_entity_poly.type
_entity_poly.pdbx_seq_one_letter_code
_entity_poly.pdbx_strand_id
1 'polypeptide(L)'
;NRFRSFPVTIEVLSRFKTPAQKKKILQSAAEGKIDLLIGTHSLLQKGLHFKDLGLLVIDEEQRFGVTHKEKLKELSKQVDTLTLSATPIPRTLNMALSGIRDMSTIEMPPQDRQPVQTYVLEHDWGVIAEAIRRELSRGGQVYYLHNRVETIDRCAAQLKKLLGEEVSIAVAHGKLDEKGLSHVMQQFSDGEAQILVCTTIIETG
;
A
#
# COMPACT_ATOMS: atom_id res chain seq x y z
N ASN A 1 7.20 12.15 -8.88
CA ASN A 1 8.37 12.33 -9.78
C ASN A 1 8.03 12.24 -11.28
N ARG A 2 7.07 11.41 -11.71
CA ARG A 2 6.72 11.24 -13.14
C ARG A 2 6.07 12.47 -13.77
N PHE A 3 5.42 13.31 -13.00
CA PHE A 3 4.74 14.53 -13.46
C PHE A 3 5.56 15.82 -13.29
N ARG A 4 6.85 15.74 -12.96
CA ARG A 4 7.69 16.91 -12.69
C ARG A 4 7.78 17.91 -13.87
N SER A 5 7.69 17.41 -15.08
CA SER A 5 7.76 18.24 -16.31
C SER A 5 6.41 18.78 -16.76
N PHE A 6 5.33 18.48 -16.05
CA PHE A 6 3.99 18.92 -16.38
C PHE A 6 3.52 20.00 -15.40
N PRO A 7 2.83 21.05 -15.86
CA PRO A 7 2.27 22.11 -15.01
C PRO A 7 0.98 21.63 -14.33
N VAL A 8 1.07 20.55 -13.52
CA VAL A 8 -0.06 19.95 -12.80
C VAL A 8 0.11 20.03 -11.29
N THR A 9 -0.94 20.41 -10.62
CA THR A 9 -1.01 20.45 -9.15
C THR A 9 -1.47 19.11 -8.62
N ILE A 10 -0.57 18.43 -7.88
CA ILE A 10 -0.82 17.11 -7.31
C ILE A 10 -0.88 17.22 -5.80
N GLU A 11 -1.94 16.68 -5.19
CA GLU A 11 -2.08 16.58 -3.74
C GLU A 11 -2.36 15.15 -3.29
N VAL A 12 -1.96 14.85 -2.05
CA VAL A 12 -2.19 13.54 -1.42
C VAL A 12 -3.05 13.71 -0.18
N LEU A 13 -4.20 13.03 -0.14
CA LEU A 13 -5.07 12.98 1.01
C LEU A 13 -4.90 11.63 1.74
N SER A 14 -4.22 11.66 2.88
CA SER A 14 -3.95 10.46 3.67
C SER A 14 -4.23 10.69 5.16
N ARG A 15 -4.21 9.63 5.95
CA ARG A 15 -4.35 9.71 7.42
C ARG A 15 -3.25 10.55 8.08
N PHE A 16 -2.07 10.63 7.48
CA PHE A 16 -0.92 11.38 8.00
C PHE A 16 -1.03 12.91 7.85
N LYS A 17 -2.03 13.40 7.12
CA LYS A 17 -2.28 14.84 7.01
C LYS A 17 -3.01 15.38 8.25
N THR A 18 -2.58 16.53 8.74
CA THR A 18 -3.26 17.20 9.84
C THR A 18 -4.67 17.65 9.48
N PRO A 19 -5.59 17.85 10.42
CA PRO A 19 -6.94 18.34 10.14
C PRO A 19 -6.97 19.63 9.32
N ALA A 20 -6.06 20.57 9.61
CA ALA A 20 -5.93 21.82 8.86
C ALA A 20 -5.51 21.58 7.40
N GLN A 21 -4.52 20.70 7.17
CA GLN A 21 -4.10 20.31 5.83
C GLN A 21 -5.21 19.61 5.05
N LYS A 22 -5.94 18.68 5.69
CA LYS A 22 -7.10 18.01 5.08
C LYS A 22 -8.15 19.03 4.64
N LYS A 23 -8.52 19.98 5.52
CA LYS A 23 -9.48 21.04 5.18
C LYS A 23 -9.04 21.87 3.99
N LYS A 24 -7.76 22.24 3.93
CA LYS A 24 -7.19 23.01 2.80
C LYS A 24 -7.26 22.21 1.50
N ILE A 25 -6.93 20.93 1.50
CA ILE A 25 -7.00 20.06 0.32
C ILE A 25 -8.44 19.94 -0.17
N LEU A 26 -9.41 19.69 0.74
CA LEU A 26 -10.82 19.60 0.38
C LEU A 26 -11.34 20.88 -0.26
N GLN A 27 -10.98 22.03 0.29
CA GLN A 27 -11.33 23.33 -0.28
C GLN A 27 -10.71 23.54 -1.66
N SER A 28 -9.42 23.25 -1.82
CA SER A 28 -8.72 23.39 -3.09
C SER A 28 -9.28 22.46 -4.18
N ALA A 29 -9.71 21.24 -3.81
CA ALA A 29 -10.38 20.32 -4.73
C ALA A 29 -11.73 20.90 -5.20
N ALA A 30 -12.54 21.44 -4.28
CA ALA A 30 -13.82 22.06 -4.60
C ALA A 30 -13.67 23.33 -5.47
N GLU A 31 -12.56 24.05 -5.31
CA GLU A 31 -12.24 25.25 -6.13
C GLU A 31 -11.64 24.89 -7.50
N GLY A 32 -11.30 23.62 -7.74
CA GLY A 32 -10.64 23.16 -8.99
C GLY A 32 -9.19 23.58 -9.11
N LYS A 33 -8.49 23.74 -7.98
CA LYS A 33 -7.06 24.08 -7.91
C LYS A 33 -6.14 22.86 -7.87
N ILE A 34 -6.70 21.66 -7.85
CA ILE A 34 -5.98 20.39 -7.83
C ILE A 34 -6.32 19.63 -9.09
N ASP A 35 -5.31 19.29 -9.88
CA ASP A 35 -5.48 18.53 -11.12
C ASP A 35 -5.48 17.02 -10.85
N LEU A 36 -4.70 16.56 -9.86
CA LEU A 36 -4.61 15.16 -9.48
C LEU A 36 -4.66 15.02 -7.96
N LEU A 37 -5.71 14.40 -7.45
CA LEU A 37 -5.83 14.07 -6.03
C LEU A 37 -5.64 12.57 -5.82
N ILE A 38 -4.62 12.20 -5.06
CA ILE A 38 -4.30 10.81 -4.71
C ILE A 38 -4.67 10.57 -3.25
N GLY A 39 -5.25 9.42 -2.96
CA GLY A 39 -5.53 9.05 -1.58
C GLY A 39 -6.09 7.64 -1.44
N THR A 40 -6.24 7.20 -0.20
CA THR A 40 -6.85 5.92 0.16
C THR A 40 -8.38 6.09 0.26
N HIS A 41 -9.07 5.22 0.98
CA HIS A 41 -10.50 5.37 1.30
C HIS A 41 -10.88 6.75 1.90
N SER A 42 -9.90 7.53 2.35
CA SER A 42 -10.11 8.91 2.80
C SER A 42 -10.68 9.83 1.72
N LEU A 43 -10.51 9.49 0.44
CA LEU A 43 -11.16 10.20 -0.68
C LEU A 43 -12.67 9.97 -0.75
N LEU A 44 -13.19 8.95 -0.06
CA LEU A 44 -14.61 8.62 -0.03
C LEU A 44 -15.34 9.16 1.22
N GLN A 45 -14.65 10.00 2.02
CA GLN A 45 -15.26 10.63 3.18
C GLN A 45 -16.31 11.68 2.78
N LYS A 46 -17.22 12.02 3.72
CA LYS A 46 -18.18 13.10 3.50
C LYS A 46 -17.46 14.45 3.38
N GLY A 47 -17.92 15.29 2.46
CA GLY A 47 -17.42 16.67 2.29
C GLY A 47 -16.32 16.84 1.23
N LEU A 48 -15.88 15.79 0.55
CA LEU A 48 -15.05 15.94 -0.65
C LEU A 48 -15.96 16.19 -1.86
N HIS A 49 -15.76 17.32 -2.49
CA HIS A 49 -16.43 17.71 -3.72
C HIS A 49 -15.36 18.09 -4.75
N PHE A 50 -15.57 17.69 -5.98
CA PHE A 50 -14.73 18.09 -7.10
C PHE A 50 -15.49 19.11 -7.94
N LYS A 51 -14.82 20.16 -8.40
CA LYS A 51 -15.42 21.15 -9.28
C LYS A 51 -15.82 20.54 -10.63
N ASP A 52 -14.90 19.74 -11.17
CA ASP A 52 -15.06 19.05 -12.45
C ASP A 52 -14.17 17.79 -12.46
N LEU A 53 -14.76 16.64 -12.16
CA LEU A 53 -14.05 15.37 -12.11
C LEU A 53 -14.18 14.68 -13.47
N GLY A 54 -13.08 14.57 -14.22
CA GLY A 54 -13.06 13.94 -15.55
C GLY A 54 -12.66 12.45 -15.52
N LEU A 55 -11.80 12.04 -14.57
CA LEU A 55 -11.32 10.66 -14.51
C LEU A 55 -11.25 10.16 -13.07
N LEU A 56 -11.78 8.97 -12.83
CA LEU A 56 -11.66 8.23 -11.58
C LEU A 56 -10.79 6.98 -11.80
N VAL A 57 -9.68 6.87 -11.05
CA VAL A 57 -8.83 5.69 -11.07
C VAL A 57 -8.97 4.95 -9.75
N ILE A 58 -9.33 3.67 -9.81
CA ILE A 58 -9.55 2.81 -8.65
C ILE A 58 -8.56 1.64 -8.72
N ASP A 59 -7.66 1.58 -7.75
CA ASP A 59 -6.74 0.46 -7.60
C ASP A 59 -7.23 -0.50 -6.52
N GLU A 60 -7.11 -1.81 -6.76
CA GLU A 60 -7.50 -2.87 -5.82
C GLU A 60 -8.95 -2.71 -5.28
N GLU A 61 -9.93 -2.53 -6.16
CA GLU A 61 -11.36 -2.33 -5.80
C GLU A 61 -11.90 -3.37 -4.80
N GLN A 62 -11.36 -4.58 -4.80
CA GLN A 62 -11.76 -5.66 -3.89
C GLN A 62 -11.48 -5.33 -2.40
N ARG A 63 -10.54 -4.44 -2.12
CA ARG A 63 -10.19 -4.02 -0.76
C ARG A 63 -11.20 -3.04 -0.16
N PHE A 64 -12.11 -2.49 -0.95
CA PHE A 64 -13.13 -1.57 -0.46
C PHE A 64 -14.35 -2.31 0.12
N GLY A 65 -14.82 -1.86 1.27
CA GLY A 65 -16.08 -2.32 1.86
C GLY A 65 -17.32 -1.87 1.08
N VAL A 66 -18.48 -2.43 1.41
CA VAL A 66 -19.75 -2.20 0.70
C VAL A 66 -20.09 -0.72 0.57
N THR A 67 -20.03 0.03 1.67
CA THR A 67 -20.36 1.48 1.69
C THR A 67 -19.44 2.31 0.77
N HIS A 68 -18.15 1.95 0.71
CA HIS A 68 -17.21 2.62 -0.18
C HIS A 68 -17.50 2.29 -1.66
N LYS A 69 -17.86 1.05 -1.95
CA LYS A 69 -18.24 0.63 -3.31
C LYS A 69 -19.50 1.33 -3.81
N GLU A 70 -20.47 1.60 -2.94
CA GLU A 70 -21.66 2.38 -3.28
C GLU A 70 -21.30 3.82 -3.67
N LYS A 71 -20.45 4.48 -2.88
CA LYS A 71 -19.96 5.84 -3.20
C LYS A 71 -19.14 5.88 -4.49
N LEU A 72 -18.27 4.89 -4.71
CA LEU A 72 -17.53 4.78 -5.97
C LEU A 72 -18.47 4.64 -7.17
N LYS A 73 -19.54 3.85 -7.04
CA LYS A 73 -20.59 3.73 -8.08
C LYS A 73 -21.31 5.04 -8.34
N GLU A 74 -21.57 5.85 -7.33
CA GLU A 74 -22.18 7.17 -7.52
C GLU A 74 -21.27 8.10 -8.29
N LEU A 75 -19.99 8.15 -7.92
CA LEU A 75 -18.98 8.96 -8.60
C LEU A 75 -18.75 8.51 -10.05
N SER A 76 -18.77 7.20 -10.32
CA SER A 76 -18.52 6.64 -11.64
C SER A 76 -19.65 6.80 -12.66
N LYS A 77 -20.85 7.27 -12.23
CA LYS A 77 -21.99 7.42 -13.15
C LYS A 77 -21.81 8.48 -14.24
N GLN A 78 -20.99 9.47 -13.97
CA GLN A 78 -20.80 10.66 -14.85
C GLN A 78 -19.34 10.92 -15.20
N VAL A 79 -18.44 9.98 -14.89
CA VAL A 79 -16.99 10.16 -14.97
C VAL A 79 -16.37 8.92 -15.58
N ASP A 80 -15.42 9.09 -16.48
CA ASP A 80 -14.62 7.98 -16.98
C ASP A 80 -13.92 7.27 -15.83
N THR A 81 -14.02 5.96 -15.80
CA THR A 81 -13.52 5.17 -14.67
C THR A 81 -12.59 4.07 -15.13
N LEU A 82 -11.35 4.11 -14.63
CA LEU A 82 -10.35 3.07 -14.81
C LEU A 82 -10.20 2.28 -13.50
N THR A 83 -10.48 0.99 -13.55
CA THR A 83 -10.27 0.07 -12.42
C THR A 83 -9.07 -0.82 -12.69
N LEU A 84 -8.13 -0.88 -11.74
CA LEU A 84 -6.96 -1.71 -11.79
C LEU A 84 -7.09 -2.84 -10.77
N SER A 85 -6.64 -4.04 -11.11
CA SER A 85 -6.57 -5.16 -10.17
C SER A 85 -5.48 -6.13 -10.58
N ALA A 86 -4.72 -6.63 -9.59
CA ALA A 86 -3.74 -7.70 -9.80
C ALA A 86 -4.40 -9.08 -9.80
N THR A 87 -5.63 -9.20 -9.25
CA THR A 87 -6.37 -10.45 -9.17
C THR A 87 -7.71 -10.30 -9.90
N PRO A 88 -8.02 -11.14 -10.90
CA PRO A 88 -9.31 -11.06 -11.57
C PRO A 88 -10.43 -11.38 -10.57
N ILE A 89 -11.28 -10.38 -10.31
CA ILE A 89 -12.44 -10.56 -9.45
C ILE A 89 -13.54 -11.16 -10.32
N PRO A 90 -14.21 -12.27 -9.90
CA PRO A 90 -15.25 -12.92 -10.68
C PRO A 90 -16.34 -11.97 -11.16
N ARG A 91 -16.73 -10.98 -10.34
CA ARG A 91 -17.75 -10.00 -10.69
C ARG A 91 -17.28 -9.01 -11.78
N THR A 92 -16.07 -8.47 -11.64
CA THR A 92 -15.48 -7.55 -12.63
C THR A 92 -15.23 -8.29 -13.95
N LEU A 93 -14.78 -9.53 -13.87
CA LEU A 93 -14.62 -10.40 -15.03
C LEU A 93 -15.97 -10.69 -15.71
N ASN A 94 -17.02 -11.00 -14.96
CA ASN A 94 -18.37 -11.21 -15.51
C ASN A 94 -18.94 -9.94 -16.17
N MET A 95 -18.67 -8.75 -15.62
CA MET A 95 -19.08 -7.49 -16.22
C MET A 95 -18.33 -7.18 -17.52
N ALA A 96 -17.07 -7.55 -17.61
CA ALA A 96 -16.28 -7.44 -18.84
C ALA A 96 -16.76 -8.46 -19.90
N LEU A 97 -16.97 -9.71 -19.52
CA LEU A 97 -17.50 -10.76 -20.41
C LEU A 97 -18.92 -10.47 -20.92
N SER A 98 -19.72 -9.72 -20.15
CA SER A 98 -21.06 -9.29 -20.58
C SER A 98 -21.06 -8.00 -21.43
N GLY A 99 -19.88 -7.45 -21.78
CA GLY A 99 -19.76 -6.23 -22.59
C GLY A 99 -20.15 -4.94 -21.89
N ILE A 100 -20.31 -4.95 -20.56
CA ILE A 100 -20.67 -3.77 -19.77
C ILE A 100 -19.44 -2.90 -19.50
N ARG A 101 -18.24 -3.48 -19.52
CA ARG A 101 -16.95 -2.79 -19.36
C ARG A 101 -15.92 -3.35 -20.33
N ASP A 102 -15.14 -2.46 -20.93
CA ASP A 102 -13.94 -2.85 -21.65
C ASP A 102 -12.88 -3.38 -20.67
N MET A 103 -12.14 -4.40 -21.10
CA MET A 103 -11.10 -5.02 -20.30
C MET A 103 -9.81 -5.16 -21.10
N SER A 104 -8.71 -4.76 -20.51
CA SER A 104 -7.36 -5.02 -21.02
C SER A 104 -6.58 -5.87 -20.02
N THR A 105 -5.86 -6.86 -20.50
CA THR A 105 -4.99 -7.72 -19.69
C THR A 105 -3.53 -7.42 -20.01
N ILE A 106 -2.74 -7.14 -18.97
CA ILE A 106 -1.29 -6.96 -19.08
C ILE A 106 -0.66 -8.31 -18.70
N GLU A 107 -0.20 -9.07 -19.69
CA GLU A 107 0.33 -10.43 -19.48
C GLU A 107 1.84 -10.45 -19.28
N MET A 108 2.56 -9.48 -19.85
CA MET A 108 4.01 -9.42 -19.74
C MET A 108 4.46 -8.51 -18.60
N PRO A 109 5.31 -9.00 -17.69
CA PRO A 109 5.93 -8.14 -16.70
C PRO A 109 6.90 -7.15 -17.35
N PRO A 110 7.27 -6.04 -16.69
CA PRO A 110 8.35 -5.17 -17.13
C PRO A 110 9.65 -5.96 -17.34
N GLN A 111 10.45 -5.58 -18.35
CA GLN A 111 11.67 -6.32 -18.74
C GLN A 111 12.67 -6.53 -17.61
N ASP A 112 12.74 -5.61 -16.66
CA ASP A 112 13.68 -5.65 -15.53
C ASP A 112 13.13 -6.39 -14.30
N ARG A 113 11.91 -6.95 -14.37
CA ARG A 113 11.30 -7.65 -13.23
C ARG A 113 11.65 -9.13 -13.26
N GLN A 114 12.55 -9.52 -12.37
CA GLN A 114 12.85 -10.93 -12.08
C GLN A 114 11.69 -11.56 -11.27
N PRO A 115 11.27 -12.78 -11.60
CA PRO A 115 10.27 -13.48 -10.81
C PRO A 115 10.81 -13.77 -9.39
N VAL A 116 9.96 -13.60 -8.38
CA VAL A 116 10.29 -13.93 -7.00
C VAL A 116 10.24 -15.46 -6.84
N GLN A 117 11.35 -16.06 -6.40
CA GLN A 117 11.39 -17.47 -6.04
C GLN A 117 10.65 -17.66 -4.70
N THR A 118 9.56 -18.40 -4.74
CA THR A 118 8.74 -18.67 -3.56
C THR A 118 8.92 -20.12 -3.11
N TYR A 119 9.20 -20.29 -1.81
CA TYR A 119 9.33 -21.59 -1.19
C TYR A 119 8.26 -21.74 -0.10
N VAL A 120 7.59 -22.89 -0.08
CA VAL A 120 6.65 -23.27 0.97
C VAL A 120 7.29 -24.42 1.77
N LEU A 121 7.71 -24.12 2.98
CA LEU A 121 8.47 -25.04 3.81
C LEU A 121 7.84 -25.11 5.22
N GLU A 122 8.14 -26.18 5.95
CA GLU A 122 7.89 -26.21 7.39
C GLU A 122 8.72 -25.12 8.08
N HIS A 123 8.18 -24.60 9.20
CA HIS A 123 8.86 -23.56 9.95
C HIS A 123 10.15 -24.07 10.58
N ASP A 124 11.27 -23.58 10.10
CA ASP A 124 12.61 -23.90 10.61
C ASP A 124 13.44 -22.63 10.79
N TRP A 125 13.90 -22.38 12.00
CA TRP A 125 14.68 -21.20 12.33
C TRP A 125 16.06 -21.16 11.64
N GLY A 126 16.66 -22.32 11.36
CA GLY A 126 17.93 -22.42 10.68
C GLY A 126 17.80 -21.96 9.22
N VAL A 127 16.79 -22.47 8.52
CA VAL A 127 16.49 -22.09 7.14
C VAL A 127 16.13 -20.60 7.04
N ILE A 128 15.34 -20.10 7.99
CA ILE A 128 14.95 -18.68 8.04
C ILE A 128 16.19 -17.81 8.25
N ALA A 129 17.05 -18.14 9.21
CA ALA A 129 18.27 -17.38 9.49
C ALA A 129 19.23 -17.37 8.31
N GLU A 130 19.37 -18.49 7.61
CA GLU A 130 20.21 -18.59 6.42
C GLU A 130 19.67 -17.71 5.28
N ALA A 131 18.37 -17.77 5.02
CA ALA A 131 17.72 -16.93 4.01
C ALA A 131 17.91 -15.43 4.30
N ILE A 132 17.74 -15.04 5.57
CA ILE A 132 17.96 -13.65 6.01
C ILE A 132 19.42 -13.24 5.81
N ARG A 133 20.37 -14.04 6.28
CA ARG A 133 21.81 -13.74 6.11
C ARG A 133 22.18 -13.56 4.65
N ARG A 134 21.66 -14.41 3.78
CA ARG A 134 21.88 -14.31 2.33
C ARG A 134 21.37 -12.99 1.77
N GLU A 135 20.19 -12.53 2.22
CA GLU A 135 19.65 -11.24 1.79
C GLU A 135 20.48 -10.07 2.30
N LEU A 136 20.83 -10.08 3.60
CA LEU A 136 21.64 -9.04 4.22
C LEU A 136 23.04 -8.95 3.62
N SER A 137 23.66 -10.09 3.25
CA SER A 137 25.02 -10.13 2.66
C SER A 137 25.10 -9.44 1.30
N ARG A 138 24.00 -9.33 0.58
CA ARG A 138 23.91 -8.58 -0.69
C ARG A 138 23.45 -7.14 -0.52
N GLY A 139 23.34 -6.65 0.72
CA GLY A 139 22.88 -5.30 1.04
C GLY A 139 21.35 -5.12 0.96
N GLY A 140 20.60 -6.22 0.89
CA GLY A 140 19.14 -6.18 0.87
C GLY A 140 18.51 -6.02 2.25
N GLN A 141 17.21 -5.84 2.29
CA GLN A 141 16.39 -5.73 3.50
C GLN A 141 15.35 -6.84 3.52
N VAL A 142 14.85 -7.18 4.71
CA VAL A 142 13.93 -8.30 4.91
C VAL A 142 12.64 -7.85 5.59
N TYR A 143 11.49 -8.18 5.00
CA TYR A 143 10.22 -8.19 5.70
C TYR A 143 9.99 -9.56 6.32
N TYR A 144 9.77 -9.58 7.63
CA TYR A 144 9.38 -10.80 8.36
C TYR A 144 7.95 -10.66 8.86
N LEU A 145 7.01 -11.33 8.20
CA LEU A 145 5.61 -11.27 8.54
C LEU A 145 5.27 -12.20 9.71
N HIS A 146 4.78 -11.63 10.81
CA HIS A 146 4.33 -12.37 12.00
C HIS A 146 2.99 -11.85 12.50
N ASN A 147 1.89 -12.55 12.18
CA ASN A 147 0.52 -12.05 12.39
C ASN A 147 -0.01 -12.14 13.83
N ARG A 148 0.85 -12.26 14.84
CA ARG A 148 0.44 -12.32 16.25
C ARG A 148 1.15 -11.23 17.04
N VAL A 149 0.43 -10.15 17.33
CA VAL A 149 0.98 -8.99 18.06
C VAL A 149 1.52 -9.38 19.44
N GLU A 150 0.86 -10.33 20.13
CA GLU A 150 1.25 -10.77 21.48
C GLU A 150 2.63 -11.46 21.53
N THR A 151 3.10 -11.99 20.42
CA THR A 151 4.36 -12.74 20.32
C THR A 151 5.38 -12.12 19.38
N ILE A 152 5.08 -10.97 18.78
CA ILE A 152 5.93 -10.34 17.77
C ILE A 152 7.30 -9.93 18.34
N ASP A 153 7.31 -9.37 19.54
CA ASP A 153 8.55 -8.97 20.21
C ASP A 153 9.44 -10.17 20.55
N ARG A 154 8.82 -11.28 20.97
CA ARG A 154 9.53 -12.55 21.20
C ARG A 154 10.13 -13.09 19.89
N CYS A 155 9.39 -12.99 18.80
CA CYS A 155 9.86 -13.37 17.48
C CYS A 155 11.06 -12.50 17.05
N ALA A 156 10.99 -11.20 17.22
CA ALA A 156 12.09 -10.28 16.94
C ALA A 156 13.34 -10.57 17.79
N ALA A 157 13.15 -10.83 19.08
CA ALA A 157 14.24 -11.22 19.99
C ALA A 157 14.88 -12.55 19.57
N GLN A 158 14.10 -13.53 19.12
CA GLN A 158 14.62 -14.80 18.61
C GLN A 158 15.44 -14.61 17.34
N LEU A 159 14.96 -13.78 16.40
CA LEU A 159 15.73 -13.43 15.21
C LEU A 159 17.04 -12.73 15.56
N LYS A 160 17.00 -11.79 16.49
CA LYS A 160 18.19 -11.08 16.98
C LYS A 160 19.24 -12.05 17.53
N LYS A 161 18.80 -13.00 18.37
CA LYS A 161 19.67 -14.05 18.93
C LYS A 161 20.32 -14.93 17.86
N LEU A 162 19.59 -15.24 16.78
CA LEU A 162 20.07 -16.11 15.70
C LEU A 162 21.01 -15.39 14.70
N LEU A 163 20.78 -14.10 14.50
CA LEU A 163 21.47 -13.32 13.45
C LEU A 163 22.69 -12.56 14.00
N GLY A 164 22.69 -12.23 15.28
CA GLY A 164 23.74 -11.44 15.93
C GLY A 164 23.27 -10.03 16.32
N GLU A 165 24.01 -9.42 17.26
CA GLU A 165 23.66 -8.11 17.81
C GLU A 165 23.84 -6.95 16.82
N GLU A 166 24.65 -7.13 15.80
CA GLU A 166 24.91 -6.15 14.76
C GLU A 166 23.74 -5.95 13.79
N VAL A 167 22.81 -6.92 13.71
CA VAL A 167 21.64 -6.83 12.82
C VAL A 167 20.60 -5.91 13.42
N SER A 168 20.22 -4.86 12.71
CA SER A 168 19.16 -3.94 13.15
C SER A 168 17.77 -4.46 12.79
N ILE A 169 16.92 -4.65 13.81
CA ILE A 169 15.56 -5.16 13.67
C ILE A 169 14.56 -4.13 14.18
N ALA A 170 13.60 -3.76 13.36
CA ALA A 170 12.47 -2.92 13.75
C ALA A 170 11.19 -3.76 13.82
N VAL A 171 10.23 -3.35 14.65
CA VAL A 171 8.95 -4.04 14.85
C VAL A 171 7.80 -3.10 14.54
N ALA A 172 6.86 -3.55 13.69
CA ALA A 172 5.67 -2.78 13.31
C ALA A 172 4.38 -3.61 13.44
N HIS A 173 3.42 -3.11 14.21
CA HIS A 173 2.12 -3.75 14.39
C HIS A 173 1.01 -2.74 14.69
N GLY A 174 -0.26 -3.16 14.59
CA GLY A 174 -1.43 -2.30 14.70
C GLY A 174 -1.70 -1.67 16.08
N LYS A 175 -0.96 -2.04 17.13
CA LYS A 175 -1.04 -1.40 18.45
C LYS A 175 -0.10 -0.20 18.61
N LEU A 176 0.82 0.02 17.65
CA LEU A 176 1.62 1.24 17.61
C LEU A 176 0.74 2.44 17.26
N ASP A 177 1.03 3.58 17.86
CA ASP A 177 0.41 4.83 17.45
C ASP A 177 0.90 5.25 16.05
N GLU A 178 0.20 6.20 15.41
CA GLU A 178 0.54 6.62 14.04
C GLU A 178 1.98 7.18 13.94
N LYS A 179 2.46 7.85 14.99
CA LYS A 179 3.81 8.43 15.00
C LYS A 179 4.86 7.32 15.08
N GLY A 180 4.67 6.36 15.99
CA GLY A 180 5.56 5.21 16.15
C GLY A 180 5.62 4.37 14.88
N LEU A 181 4.48 4.08 14.26
CA LEU A 181 4.44 3.35 13.00
C LEU A 181 5.16 4.10 11.88
N SER A 182 4.89 5.41 11.74
CA SER A 182 5.55 6.25 10.73
C SER A 182 7.07 6.30 10.94
N HIS A 183 7.53 6.40 12.18
CA HIS A 183 8.94 6.40 12.53
C HIS A 183 9.63 5.08 12.15
N VAL A 184 9.04 3.94 12.53
CA VAL A 184 9.57 2.61 12.19
C VAL A 184 9.64 2.40 10.67
N MET A 185 8.59 2.81 9.95
CA MET A 185 8.57 2.71 8.49
C MET A 185 9.62 3.59 7.83
N GLN A 186 9.87 4.78 8.38
CA GLN A 186 10.93 5.67 7.91
C GLN A 186 12.31 5.06 8.12
N GLN A 187 12.60 4.56 9.33
CA GLN A 187 13.87 3.88 9.65
C GLN A 187 14.13 2.70 8.69
N PHE A 188 13.10 1.92 8.39
CA PHE A 188 13.23 0.82 7.45
C PHE A 188 13.45 1.33 6.02
N SER A 189 12.71 2.35 5.58
CA SER A 189 12.88 2.96 4.25
C SER A 189 14.26 3.58 4.04
N ASP A 190 14.83 4.17 5.08
CA ASP A 190 16.15 4.82 5.05
C ASP A 190 17.31 3.82 5.19
N GLY A 191 16.99 2.53 5.41
CA GLY A 191 18.00 1.46 5.56
C GLY A 191 18.63 1.37 6.96
N GLU A 192 18.13 2.13 7.94
CA GLU A 192 18.59 2.07 9.34
C GLU A 192 18.20 0.74 10.00
N ALA A 193 17.05 0.19 9.64
CA ALA A 193 16.64 -1.14 10.01
C ALA A 193 16.79 -2.11 8.82
N GLN A 194 17.48 -3.22 9.05
CA GLN A 194 17.73 -4.25 8.04
C GLN A 194 16.58 -5.25 7.95
N ILE A 195 15.90 -5.49 9.07
CA ILE A 195 14.76 -6.41 9.15
C ILE A 195 13.58 -5.65 9.74
N LEU A 196 12.42 -5.77 9.11
CA LEU A 196 11.15 -5.30 9.65
C LEU A 196 10.27 -6.50 10.00
N VAL A 197 10.12 -6.77 11.30
CA VAL A 197 9.16 -7.76 11.81
C VAL A 197 7.80 -7.09 11.95
N CYS A 198 6.80 -7.58 11.22
CA CYS A 198 5.54 -6.87 11.13
C CYS A 198 4.32 -7.79 11.03
N THR A 199 3.15 -7.23 11.33
CA THR A 199 1.87 -7.87 10.99
C THR A 199 1.41 -7.43 9.60
N THR A 200 0.28 -7.96 9.11
CA THR A 200 -0.33 -7.59 7.82
C THR A 200 -0.71 -6.11 7.69
N ILE A 201 -0.48 -5.28 8.71
CA ILE A 201 -0.72 -3.83 8.66
C ILE A 201 0.02 -3.14 7.50
N ILE A 202 1.11 -3.74 7.02
CA ILE A 202 1.90 -3.21 5.90
C ILE A 202 1.17 -3.39 4.56
N GLU A 203 0.30 -4.38 4.42
CA GLU A 203 -0.46 -4.62 3.19
C GLU A 203 -1.58 -3.60 2.98
N THR A 204 -2.00 -2.93 4.03
CA THR A 204 -3.15 -2.01 3.99
C THR A 204 -2.78 -0.54 3.96
N GLY A 205 -1.48 -0.20 3.98
CA GLY A 205 -0.93 1.16 3.80
C GLY A 205 -1.17 2.11 4.98
#